data_d0b65c4fce74a002fdb38e21e85156d8
#
_entry.id   d0b65c4fce74a002fdb38e21e85156d8
#
_cell.length_a   1.000
_cell.length_b   1.000
_cell.length_c   1.000
_cell.angle_alpha   90.00
_cell.angle_beta   90.00
_cell.angle_gamma   90.00
#
_symmetry.space_group_name_H-M   'P 1'
#
loop_
_entity.id
_entity.type
_entity.pdbx_description
1 polymer ?
#
loop_
_entity_poly.entity_id
_entity_poly.type
_entity_poly.pdbx_seq_one_letter_code
_entity_poly.pdbx_strand_id
1 'polypeptide(L)'
;MPYCEGGGMLSINGNNIFTRHIIVDSDHVNNIRKRFNNKDCYISAFQYETQDQESSNIIGPIYLDLDHELNNDEDLKIIQYDLVQCVSFFRFQCGIPKEFISVYYSGCKGFHVIVPAEIFDIKPEHDLNLKYKMIAAHIRDNTTNYKTIDTRIYDRVRLFRMSNSINSKTGLYKVWIPYDFASKCNYQELREYASRPKLISGKSITPYVIPQAVNKFNEICNVNSSFVSRRVICNKNFEMSDCIKQMLTSEAPEGTRNNTCIVLASSLLQCGRTEEEILQTLLDWNITYNTVKLSKREITAVVKSAVKEHESGKAYGCSSIKDLGYCIGAACKYFKSK
;
A
#
# COMPACT_ATOMS: atom_id res chain seq x y z
N MET A 1 3.96 21.38 0.91
CA MET A 1 3.38 20.81 2.13
C MET A 1 4.45 20.73 3.20
N PRO A 2 4.25 21.29 4.39
CA PRO A 2 5.34 21.45 5.34
C PRO A 2 5.59 20.24 6.25
N TYR A 3 4.68 19.28 6.35
CA TYR A 3 4.78 18.24 7.37
C TYR A 3 5.00 16.84 6.80
N CYS A 4 5.81 16.03 7.51
CA CYS A 4 6.00 14.61 7.27
C CYS A 4 5.83 13.84 8.58
N GLU A 5 5.44 12.56 8.50
CA GLU A 5 5.55 11.66 9.64
C GLU A 5 6.87 10.91 9.59
N GLY A 6 7.57 10.88 10.71
CA GLY A 6 8.75 10.05 10.91
C GLY A 6 8.50 8.90 11.86
N GLY A 7 9.35 7.89 11.77
CA GLY A 7 9.36 6.75 12.68
C GLY A 7 10.70 6.04 12.69
N GLY A 8 10.85 5.14 13.64
CA GLY A 8 12.07 4.34 13.75
C GLY A 8 12.04 3.36 14.90
N MET A 9 13.09 2.57 15.01
CA MET A 9 13.24 1.55 16.04
C MET A 9 14.04 2.12 17.23
N LEU A 10 13.46 2.12 18.41
CA LEU A 10 14.15 2.41 19.67
C LEU A 10 14.42 1.11 20.41
N SER A 11 15.63 0.97 20.95
CA SER A 11 15.94 -0.11 21.90
C SER A 11 15.81 0.42 23.33
N ILE A 12 14.82 -0.08 24.07
CA ILE A 12 14.56 0.30 25.46
C ILE A 12 14.64 -0.98 26.31
N ASN A 13 15.58 -1.03 27.25
CA ASN A 13 15.81 -2.19 28.12
C ASN A 13 15.98 -3.51 27.35
N GLY A 14 16.69 -3.48 26.20
CA GLY A 14 16.91 -4.65 25.34
C GLY A 14 15.74 -5.01 24.41
N ASN A 15 14.61 -4.35 24.54
CA ASN A 15 13.47 -4.54 23.66
C ASN A 15 13.46 -3.51 22.52
N ASN A 16 13.26 -3.97 21.28
CA ASN A 16 13.12 -3.10 20.14
C ASN A 16 11.64 -2.69 19.96
N ILE A 17 11.37 -1.40 20.15
CA ILE A 17 10.03 -0.82 20.03
C ILE A 17 10.00 0.08 18.81
N PHE A 18 9.09 -0.20 17.86
CA PHE A 18 8.86 0.69 16.73
C PHE A 18 8.04 1.90 17.18
N THR A 19 8.62 3.08 17.03
CA THR A 19 8.00 4.37 17.34
C THR A 19 7.62 5.08 16.07
N ARG A 20 6.39 5.57 15.98
CA ARG A 20 5.88 6.37 14.87
C ARG A 20 5.09 7.59 15.38
N HIS A 21 4.39 8.30 14.51
CA HIS A 21 3.64 9.53 14.79
C HIS A 21 4.52 10.71 15.24
N ILE A 22 5.77 10.74 14.74
CA ILE A 22 6.68 11.87 14.96
C ILE A 22 6.48 12.83 13.80
N ILE A 23 5.68 13.86 13.99
CA ILE A 23 5.45 14.88 12.97
C ILE A 23 6.64 15.84 12.96
N VAL A 24 7.22 16.03 11.79
CA VAL A 24 8.35 16.93 11.55
C VAL A 24 8.07 17.81 10.35
N ASP A 25 8.67 19.00 10.34
CA ASP A 25 8.74 19.80 9.12
C ASP A 25 9.57 19.08 8.05
N SER A 26 9.18 19.22 6.79
CA SER A 26 9.85 18.59 5.64
C SER A 26 11.35 18.93 5.59
N ASP A 27 11.73 20.13 6.02
CA ASP A 27 13.12 20.58 6.05
C ASP A 27 13.93 19.96 7.21
N HIS A 28 13.25 19.37 8.19
CA HIS A 28 13.85 18.80 9.39
C HIS A 28 13.84 17.26 9.44
N VAL A 29 13.57 16.59 8.33
CA VAL A 29 13.49 15.10 8.26
C VAL A 29 14.78 14.41 8.74
N ASN A 30 15.92 15.05 8.65
CA ASN A 30 17.19 14.50 9.16
C ASN A 30 17.24 14.37 10.69
N ASN A 31 16.34 15.03 11.44
CA ASN A 31 16.21 14.81 12.88
C ASN A 31 15.78 13.40 13.22
N ILE A 32 15.02 12.75 12.34
CA ILE A 32 14.64 11.33 12.46
C ILE A 32 15.89 10.45 12.50
N ARG A 33 16.86 10.69 11.59
CA ARG A 33 18.14 9.96 11.55
C ARG A 33 18.93 10.12 12.84
N LYS A 34 19.02 11.36 13.36
CA LYS A 34 19.72 11.65 14.61
C LYS A 34 19.07 10.92 15.80
N ARG A 35 17.72 10.96 15.85
CA ARG A 35 16.94 10.32 16.92
C ARG A 35 17.13 8.80 17.00
N PHE A 36 17.25 8.14 15.84
CA PHE A 36 17.34 6.67 15.74
C PHE A 36 18.72 6.18 15.31
N ASN A 37 19.77 6.98 15.43
CA ASN A 37 21.16 6.64 15.03
C ASN A 37 21.26 6.08 13.61
N ASN A 38 20.46 6.61 12.69
CA ASN A 38 20.33 6.17 11.29
C ASN A 38 19.96 4.69 11.11
N LYS A 39 19.37 4.05 12.13
CA LYS A 39 18.96 2.63 12.10
C LYS A 39 17.45 2.54 12.09
N ASP A 40 16.91 1.81 11.10
CA ASP A 40 15.46 1.65 10.90
C ASP A 40 14.69 2.99 10.94
N CYS A 41 15.24 4.02 10.26
CA CYS A 41 14.59 5.31 10.13
C CYS A 41 13.59 5.29 8.99
N TYR A 42 12.40 5.80 9.24
CA TYR A 42 11.30 5.84 8.29
C TYR A 42 10.76 7.27 8.16
N ILE A 43 10.22 7.56 6.99
CA ILE A 43 9.52 8.81 6.66
C ILE A 43 8.26 8.48 5.88
N SER A 44 7.20 9.28 6.04
CA SER A 44 5.97 9.11 5.28
C SER A 44 6.20 9.22 3.76
N ALA A 45 5.47 8.39 3.00
CA ALA A 45 5.45 8.46 1.54
C ALA A 45 4.87 9.78 1.03
N PHE A 46 4.03 10.41 1.86
CA PHE A 46 3.36 11.67 1.59
C PHE A 46 3.80 12.76 2.56
N GLN A 47 3.74 13.99 2.07
CA GLN A 47 3.75 15.21 2.87
C GLN A 47 2.31 15.63 3.14
N TYR A 48 2.09 16.28 4.28
CA TYR A 48 0.78 16.70 4.76
C TYR A 48 0.70 18.24 4.80
N GLU A 49 -0.50 18.76 4.54
CA GLU A 49 -0.77 20.19 4.61
C GLU A 49 -0.80 20.68 6.06
N THR A 50 -1.30 19.86 6.96
CA THR A 50 -1.39 20.12 8.40
C THR A 50 -0.75 18.99 9.21
N GLN A 51 -0.63 19.20 10.52
CA GLN A 51 -0.15 18.14 11.43
C GLN A 51 -1.19 17.03 11.66
N ASP A 52 -2.46 17.30 11.41
CA ASP A 52 -3.50 16.28 11.40
C ASP A 52 -3.49 15.53 10.07
N GLN A 53 -2.95 14.33 10.10
CA GLN A 53 -2.78 13.50 8.93
C GLN A 53 -4.10 12.98 8.36
N GLU A 54 -5.16 12.84 9.17
CA GLU A 54 -6.43 12.29 8.72
C GLU A 54 -7.21 13.28 7.86
N SER A 55 -7.21 14.55 8.21
CA SER A 55 -7.93 15.62 7.50
C SER A 55 -7.12 16.32 6.41
N SER A 56 -5.78 16.15 6.40
CA SER A 56 -4.88 16.84 5.47
C SER A 56 -5.10 16.41 4.02
N ASN A 57 -4.93 17.36 3.09
CA ASN A 57 -4.50 16.98 1.75
C ASN A 57 -3.08 16.42 1.79
N ILE A 58 -2.77 15.51 0.89
CA ILE A 58 -1.47 14.86 0.79
C ILE A 58 -0.85 15.06 -0.58
N ILE A 59 0.49 15.12 -0.63
CA ILE A 59 1.29 15.12 -1.86
C ILE A 59 2.54 14.26 -1.64
N GLY A 60 2.99 13.61 -2.69
CA GLY A 60 4.22 12.82 -2.69
C GLY A 60 4.49 12.24 -4.07
N PRO A 61 5.66 11.68 -4.31
CA PRO A 61 5.96 11.03 -5.59
C PRO A 61 5.08 9.79 -5.78
N ILE A 62 4.82 9.41 -7.04
CA ILE A 62 4.32 8.06 -7.33
C ILE A 62 5.41 7.07 -6.92
N TYR A 63 5.01 6.03 -6.21
CA TYR A 63 5.94 4.99 -5.77
C TYR A 63 5.37 3.60 -6.04
N LEU A 64 6.26 2.67 -6.41
CA LEU A 64 5.98 1.24 -6.47
C LEU A 64 6.92 0.53 -5.50
N ASP A 65 6.39 -0.41 -4.75
CA ASP A 65 7.16 -1.29 -3.87
C ASP A 65 7.12 -2.70 -4.47
N LEU A 66 8.26 -3.13 -5.00
CA LEU A 66 8.44 -4.47 -5.52
C LEU A 66 9.00 -5.33 -4.39
N ASP A 67 8.19 -6.20 -3.83
CA ASP A 67 8.53 -7.05 -2.68
C ASP A 67 8.43 -8.54 -3.05
N HIS A 68 9.51 -9.26 -2.79
CA HIS A 68 9.62 -10.71 -2.96
C HIS A 68 10.68 -11.23 -1.99
N GLU A 69 10.59 -12.48 -1.57
CA GLU A 69 11.71 -13.07 -0.82
C GLU A 69 12.97 -13.06 -1.68
N LEU A 70 14.09 -12.64 -1.08
CA LEU A 70 15.32 -12.38 -1.81
C LEU A 70 16.50 -13.06 -1.09
N ASN A 71 16.81 -14.28 -1.50
CA ASN A 71 17.82 -15.13 -0.87
C ASN A 71 18.96 -15.52 -1.82
N ASN A 72 18.72 -15.43 -3.13
CA ASN A 72 19.63 -15.91 -4.18
C ASN A 72 19.41 -15.16 -5.49
N ASP A 73 20.16 -15.55 -6.53
CA ASP A 73 20.07 -14.95 -7.87
C ASP A 73 18.74 -15.24 -8.58
N GLU A 74 18.09 -16.35 -8.29
CA GLU A 74 16.82 -16.73 -8.92
C GLU A 74 15.70 -15.83 -8.41
N ASP A 75 15.63 -15.63 -7.09
CA ASP A 75 14.71 -14.69 -6.46
C ASP A 75 14.93 -13.27 -6.98
N LEU A 76 16.21 -12.87 -7.13
CA LEU A 76 16.56 -11.54 -7.65
C LEU A 76 16.09 -11.34 -9.09
N LYS A 77 16.22 -12.35 -9.96
CA LYS A 77 15.77 -12.29 -11.36
C LYS A 77 14.26 -12.05 -11.46
N ILE A 78 13.47 -12.63 -10.56
CA ILE A 78 12.02 -12.42 -10.51
C ILE A 78 11.71 -10.93 -10.32
N ILE A 79 12.33 -10.30 -9.32
CA ILE A 79 12.10 -8.87 -9.03
C ILE A 79 12.71 -7.97 -10.12
N GLN A 80 13.89 -8.32 -10.64
CA GLN A 80 14.54 -7.57 -11.73
C GLN A 80 13.67 -7.56 -12.99
N TYR A 81 13.02 -8.67 -13.29
CA TYR A 81 12.11 -8.73 -14.43
C TYR A 81 10.95 -7.73 -14.26
N ASP A 82 10.26 -7.75 -13.12
CA ASP A 82 9.17 -6.82 -12.85
C ASP A 82 9.67 -5.37 -12.73
N LEU A 83 10.87 -5.14 -12.19
CA LEU A 83 11.51 -3.82 -12.18
C LEU A 83 11.68 -3.26 -13.60
N VAL A 84 12.17 -4.08 -14.54
CA VAL A 84 12.31 -3.69 -15.95
C VAL A 84 10.97 -3.34 -16.55
N GLN A 85 9.93 -4.11 -16.27
CA GLN A 85 8.57 -3.84 -16.74
C GLN A 85 8.00 -2.53 -16.17
N CYS A 86 8.19 -2.28 -14.88
CA CYS A 86 7.75 -1.03 -14.23
C CYS A 86 8.44 0.20 -14.84
N VAL A 87 9.77 0.15 -15.00
CA VAL A 87 10.52 1.25 -15.62
C VAL A 87 10.12 1.43 -17.09
N SER A 88 9.91 0.34 -17.83
CA SER A 88 9.43 0.36 -19.21
C SER A 88 8.04 1.00 -19.33
N PHE A 89 7.12 0.71 -18.41
CA PHE A 89 5.80 1.35 -18.35
C PHE A 89 5.94 2.87 -18.26
N PHE A 90 6.69 3.38 -17.29
CA PHE A 90 6.88 4.81 -17.13
C PHE A 90 7.58 5.45 -18.34
N ARG A 91 8.58 4.79 -18.91
CA ARG A 91 9.32 5.30 -20.07
C ARG A 91 8.51 5.34 -21.34
N PHE A 92 7.84 4.25 -21.68
CA PHE A 92 7.24 4.08 -23.02
C PHE A 92 5.74 4.37 -23.02
N GLN A 93 5.00 4.04 -21.97
CA GLN A 93 3.58 4.34 -21.91
C GLN A 93 3.29 5.75 -21.36
N CYS A 94 4.14 6.25 -20.44
CA CYS A 94 4.00 7.60 -19.90
C CYS A 94 4.95 8.63 -20.54
N GLY A 95 5.89 8.22 -21.39
CA GLY A 95 6.86 9.12 -22.04
C GLY A 95 7.89 9.74 -21.10
N ILE A 96 8.12 9.15 -19.91
CA ILE A 96 8.99 9.73 -18.87
C ILE A 96 10.44 9.41 -19.15
N PRO A 97 11.33 10.44 -19.25
CA PRO A 97 12.78 10.25 -19.34
C PRO A 97 13.32 9.45 -18.14
N LYS A 98 14.31 8.60 -18.39
CA LYS A 98 14.88 7.68 -17.38
C LYS A 98 15.45 8.41 -16.16
N GLU A 99 15.95 9.61 -16.32
CA GLU A 99 16.51 10.47 -15.28
C GLU A 99 15.50 10.90 -14.21
N PHE A 100 14.21 10.85 -14.50
CA PHE A 100 13.13 11.11 -13.53
C PHE A 100 12.63 9.86 -12.82
N ILE A 101 13.12 8.68 -13.19
CA ILE A 101 12.72 7.41 -12.58
C ILE A 101 13.85 6.98 -11.63
N SER A 102 13.61 7.11 -10.33
CA SER A 102 14.54 6.70 -9.30
C SER A 102 14.28 5.28 -8.85
N VAL A 103 15.33 4.47 -8.80
CA VAL A 103 15.28 3.11 -8.26
C VAL A 103 16.06 3.05 -6.96
N TYR A 104 15.48 2.40 -5.94
CA TYR A 104 16.14 2.14 -4.67
C TYR A 104 16.08 0.65 -4.35
N TYR A 105 17.16 0.08 -3.89
CA TYR A 105 17.12 -1.20 -3.19
C TYR A 105 16.67 -0.95 -1.74
N SER A 106 15.71 -1.70 -1.25
CA SER A 106 15.11 -1.50 0.09
C SER A 106 16.05 -1.82 1.27
N GLY A 107 17.17 -2.51 0.98
CA GLY A 107 18.07 -3.06 1.99
C GLY A 107 17.60 -4.41 2.55
N CYS A 108 16.58 -5.04 1.97
CA CYS A 108 16.06 -6.33 2.41
C CYS A 108 15.51 -7.16 1.25
N LYS A 109 14.25 -6.92 0.85
CA LYS A 109 13.47 -7.84 0.02
C LYS A 109 13.21 -7.38 -1.42
N GLY A 110 13.52 -6.16 -1.78
CA GLY A 110 13.15 -5.72 -3.12
C GLY A 110 13.53 -4.29 -3.47
N PHE A 111 12.83 -3.74 -4.46
CA PHE A 111 13.12 -2.42 -5.01
C PHE A 111 11.93 -1.48 -4.85
N HIS A 112 12.22 -0.19 -4.67
CA HIS A 112 11.23 0.88 -4.82
C HIS A 112 11.52 1.64 -6.10
N VAL A 113 10.48 1.87 -6.90
CA VAL A 113 10.52 2.77 -8.06
C VAL A 113 9.77 4.04 -7.70
N ILE A 114 10.41 5.19 -7.88
CA ILE A 114 9.89 6.50 -7.47
C ILE A 114 9.91 7.45 -8.66
N VAL A 115 8.77 8.11 -8.91
CA VAL A 115 8.62 9.10 -9.98
C VAL A 115 8.00 10.37 -9.40
N PRO A 116 8.58 11.56 -9.63
CA PRO A 116 8.07 12.83 -9.10
C PRO A 116 6.62 13.11 -9.50
N ALA A 117 5.81 13.62 -8.56
CA ALA A 117 4.41 13.95 -8.79
C ALA A 117 4.22 15.07 -9.83
N GLU A 118 5.17 15.99 -9.89
CA GLU A 118 5.19 17.13 -10.80
C GLU A 118 5.11 16.73 -12.28
N ILE A 119 5.67 15.57 -12.64
CA ILE A 119 5.62 15.02 -14.01
C ILE A 119 4.19 14.77 -14.48
N PHE A 120 3.30 14.43 -13.54
CA PHE A 120 1.91 14.09 -13.78
C PHE A 120 0.96 15.27 -13.51
N ASP A 121 1.49 16.48 -13.22
CA ASP A 121 0.73 17.66 -12.77
C ASP A 121 -0.17 17.38 -11.55
N ILE A 122 0.24 16.45 -10.69
CA ILE A 122 -0.51 16.06 -9.52
C ILE A 122 -0.51 17.21 -8.50
N LYS A 123 -1.70 17.56 -8.02
CA LYS A 123 -1.91 18.55 -6.97
C LYS A 123 -2.21 17.87 -5.65
N PRO A 124 -1.98 18.55 -4.52
CA PRO A 124 -2.40 18.04 -3.21
C PRO A 124 -3.90 17.71 -3.19
N GLU A 125 -4.22 16.50 -2.74
CA GLU A 125 -5.62 16.09 -2.55
C GLU A 125 -5.75 15.06 -1.42
N HIS A 126 -6.96 14.91 -0.90
CA HIS A 126 -7.23 14.04 0.25
C HIS A 126 -7.02 12.56 -0.07
N ASP A 127 -7.49 12.07 -1.19
CA ASP A 127 -7.50 10.64 -1.52
C ASP A 127 -6.42 10.24 -2.57
N LEU A 128 -5.32 11.00 -2.63
CA LEU A 128 -4.22 10.75 -3.59
C LEU A 128 -3.62 9.34 -3.48
N ASN A 129 -3.54 8.81 -2.27
CA ASN A 129 -3.07 7.44 -2.01
C ASN A 129 -3.91 6.39 -2.75
N LEU A 130 -5.22 6.60 -2.92
CA LEU A 130 -6.10 5.68 -3.66
C LEU A 130 -5.79 5.71 -5.16
N LYS A 131 -5.52 6.88 -5.73
CA LYS A 131 -5.08 7.02 -7.12
C LYS A 131 -3.75 6.29 -7.36
N TYR A 132 -2.80 6.42 -6.44
CA TYR A 132 -1.52 5.72 -6.52
C TYR A 132 -1.69 4.19 -6.42
N LYS A 133 -2.60 3.73 -5.58
CA LYS A 133 -2.98 2.32 -5.53
C LYS A 133 -3.52 1.82 -6.88
N MET A 134 -4.34 2.64 -7.56
CA MET A 134 -4.88 2.31 -8.88
C MET A 134 -3.78 2.19 -9.93
N ILE A 135 -2.82 3.12 -9.94
CA ILE A 135 -1.64 3.08 -10.82
C ILE A 135 -0.81 1.80 -10.56
N ALA A 136 -0.52 1.51 -9.30
CA ALA A 136 0.25 0.33 -8.92
C ALA A 136 -0.46 -0.97 -9.31
N ALA A 137 -1.77 -1.07 -9.08
CA ALA A 137 -2.58 -2.21 -9.47
C ALA A 137 -2.62 -2.37 -11.00
N HIS A 138 -2.78 -1.27 -11.74
CA HIS A 138 -2.76 -1.29 -13.20
C HIS A 138 -1.43 -1.83 -13.74
N ILE A 139 -0.30 -1.34 -13.22
CA ILE A 139 1.04 -1.80 -13.64
C ILE A 139 1.22 -3.27 -13.26
N ARG A 140 0.88 -3.68 -12.03
CA ARG A 140 0.98 -5.07 -11.58
C ARG A 140 0.19 -6.02 -12.47
N ASP A 141 -1.05 -5.67 -12.79
CA ASP A 141 -1.99 -6.61 -13.40
C ASP A 141 -1.86 -6.65 -14.94
N ASN A 142 -1.37 -5.56 -15.57
CA ASN A 142 -1.31 -5.43 -17.02
C ASN A 142 0.12 -5.38 -17.59
N THR A 143 1.13 -5.24 -16.74
CA THR A 143 2.50 -5.02 -17.22
C THR A 143 3.48 -6.04 -16.64
N THR A 144 3.37 -6.35 -15.31
CA THR A 144 4.33 -7.25 -14.66
C THR A 144 3.91 -8.72 -14.74
N ASN A 145 4.89 -9.63 -14.84
CA ASN A 145 4.64 -11.06 -14.98
C ASN A 145 4.54 -11.75 -13.62
N TYR A 146 5.42 -11.40 -12.69
CA TYR A 146 5.51 -12.05 -11.37
C TYR A 146 4.68 -11.36 -10.31
N LYS A 147 4.10 -10.19 -10.64
CA LYS A 147 3.20 -9.42 -9.77
C LYS A 147 3.80 -9.06 -8.41
N THR A 148 5.10 -8.75 -8.39
CA THR A 148 5.83 -8.43 -7.16
C THR A 148 5.45 -7.09 -6.54
N ILE A 149 4.67 -6.24 -7.23
CA ILE A 149 4.21 -4.95 -6.70
C ILE A 149 3.21 -5.18 -5.56
N ASP A 150 3.55 -4.72 -4.36
CA ASP A 150 2.64 -4.75 -3.21
C ASP A 150 1.63 -3.59 -3.28
N THR A 151 0.37 -3.92 -3.58
CA THR A 151 -0.74 -2.95 -3.64
C THR A 151 -1.44 -2.72 -2.30
N ARG A 152 -1.00 -3.35 -1.21
CA ARG A 152 -1.59 -3.21 0.14
C ARG A 152 -1.03 -2.01 0.90
N ILE A 153 0.05 -1.41 0.41
CA ILE A 153 0.82 -0.38 1.11
C ILE A 153 0.37 1.06 0.83
N TYR A 154 -0.75 1.26 0.16
CA TYR A 154 -1.22 2.59 -0.26
C TYR A 154 -2.18 3.21 0.76
N ASP A 155 -1.81 3.18 2.04
CA ASP A 155 -2.48 3.97 3.08
C ASP A 155 -1.89 5.39 3.17
N ARG A 156 -2.68 6.34 3.69
CA ARG A 156 -2.30 7.76 3.79
C ARG A 156 -1.08 7.99 4.66
N VAL A 157 -0.87 7.12 5.63
CA VAL A 157 0.19 7.23 6.65
C VAL A 157 1.31 6.20 6.42
N ARG A 158 1.49 5.76 5.17
CA ARG A 158 2.55 4.81 4.81
C ARG A 158 3.93 5.38 5.11
N LEU A 159 4.72 4.60 5.82
CA LEU A 159 6.12 4.90 6.09
C LEU A 159 7.04 4.06 5.20
N PHE A 160 8.00 4.72 4.57
CA PHE A 160 9.12 4.08 3.87
C PHE A 160 10.42 4.30 4.62
N ARG A 161 11.30 3.29 4.60
CA ARG A 161 12.67 3.45 5.11
C ARG A 161 13.33 4.62 4.39
N MET A 162 13.97 5.49 5.16
CA MET A 162 14.73 6.62 4.60
C MET A 162 15.94 6.10 3.80
N SER A 163 16.24 6.75 2.67
CA SER A 163 17.44 6.44 1.89
C SER A 163 18.68 6.55 2.77
N ASN A 164 19.63 5.63 2.64
CA ASN A 164 20.83 5.54 3.47
C ASN A 164 20.56 5.27 4.98
N SER A 165 19.38 4.78 5.35
CA SER A 165 19.15 4.20 6.67
C SER A 165 19.42 2.70 6.68
N ILE A 166 20.02 2.22 7.76
CA ILE A 166 20.36 0.81 7.95
C ILE A 166 19.10 0.01 8.25
N ASN A 167 18.95 -1.14 7.60
CA ASN A 167 17.97 -2.15 7.98
C ASN A 167 18.58 -3.04 9.08
N SER A 168 18.00 -3.03 10.27
CA SER A 168 18.53 -3.79 11.40
C SER A 168 18.54 -5.31 11.21
N LYS A 169 17.66 -5.85 10.33
CA LYS A 169 17.57 -7.29 10.07
C LYS A 169 18.70 -7.80 9.20
N THR A 170 19.16 -6.98 8.25
CA THR A 170 20.11 -7.39 7.22
C THR A 170 21.48 -6.74 7.37
N GLY A 171 21.58 -5.62 8.11
CA GLY A 171 22.73 -4.74 8.17
C GLY A 171 22.96 -3.89 6.91
N LEU A 172 22.10 -4.02 5.90
CA LEU A 172 22.23 -3.31 4.64
C LEU A 172 21.49 -1.97 4.67
N TYR A 173 21.91 -1.07 3.80
CA TYR A 173 21.28 0.24 3.66
C TYR A 173 20.18 0.22 2.59
N LYS A 174 19.11 0.99 2.79
CA LYS A 174 18.29 1.40 1.65
C LYS A 174 19.09 2.38 0.82
N VAL A 175 19.43 2.04 -0.41
CA VAL A 175 20.29 2.87 -1.27
C VAL A 175 19.62 3.17 -2.60
N TRP A 176 19.86 4.38 -3.11
CA TRP A 176 19.67 4.66 -4.51
C TRP A 176 20.62 3.79 -5.34
N ILE A 177 20.12 3.25 -6.46
CA ILE A 177 20.85 2.32 -7.31
C ILE A 177 20.61 2.68 -8.79
N PRO A 178 21.66 2.78 -9.61
CA PRO A 178 21.48 2.99 -11.04
C PRO A 178 20.62 1.87 -11.65
N TYR A 179 19.61 2.23 -12.43
CA TYR A 179 18.71 1.25 -13.05
C TYR A 179 19.46 0.19 -13.86
N ASP A 180 20.46 0.62 -14.66
CA ASP A 180 21.23 -0.29 -15.49
C ASP A 180 22.05 -1.32 -14.68
N PHE A 181 22.42 -0.99 -13.45
CA PHE A 181 23.02 -1.92 -12.51
C PHE A 181 21.95 -2.76 -11.80
N ALA A 182 20.89 -2.14 -11.30
CA ALA A 182 19.81 -2.84 -10.60
C ALA A 182 19.17 -3.96 -11.44
N SER A 183 19.06 -3.74 -12.76
CA SER A 183 18.44 -4.70 -13.70
C SER A 183 19.33 -5.87 -14.11
N LYS A 184 20.62 -5.88 -13.73
CA LYS A 184 21.60 -6.86 -14.25
C LYS A 184 22.51 -7.48 -13.18
N CYS A 185 22.67 -6.83 -12.02
CA CYS A 185 23.55 -7.31 -10.95
C CYS A 185 23.07 -8.67 -10.43
N ASN A 186 24.01 -9.45 -9.92
CA ASN A 186 23.71 -10.64 -9.16
C ASN A 186 23.43 -10.33 -7.69
N TYR A 187 22.97 -11.31 -6.93
CA TYR A 187 22.55 -11.13 -5.53
C TYR A 187 23.71 -10.66 -4.63
N GLN A 188 24.91 -11.20 -4.84
CA GLN A 188 26.07 -10.80 -4.05
C GLN A 188 26.49 -9.37 -4.35
N GLU A 189 26.56 -8.97 -5.63
CA GLU A 189 26.86 -7.59 -6.06
C GLU A 189 25.86 -6.57 -5.49
N LEU A 190 24.56 -6.93 -5.48
CA LEU A 190 23.52 -6.09 -4.90
C LEU A 190 23.74 -5.86 -3.40
N ARG A 191 24.05 -6.93 -2.65
CA ARG A 191 24.33 -6.85 -1.21
C ARG A 191 25.59 -6.05 -0.91
N GLU A 192 26.65 -6.26 -1.68
CA GLU A 192 27.90 -5.52 -1.56
C GLU A 192 27.66 -4.03 -1.87
N TYR A 193 26.91 -3.73 -2.92
CA TYR A 193 26.53 -2.35 -3.24
C TYR A 193 25.78 -1.67 -2.08
N ALA A 194 24.87 -2.36 -1.42
CA ALA A 194 24.08 -1.88 -0.31
C ALA A 194 24.75 -1.95 1.08
N SER A 195 25.99 -2.46 1.16
CA SER A 195 26.74 -2.59 2.42
C SER A 195 27.16 -1.24 3.03
N ARG A 196 27.09 -0.16 2.25
CA ARG A 196 27.42 1.21 2.68
C ARG A 196 26.47 2.23 2.06
N PRO A 197 26.32 3.42 2.67
CA PRO A 197 25.48 4.48 2.12
C PRO A 197 26.00 4.96 0.77
N LYS A 198 25.09 5.43 -0.09
CA LYS A 198 25.40 5.94 -1.42
C LYS A 198 24.96 7.39 -1.55
N LEU A 199 25.85 8.23 -2.02
CA LEU A 199 25.47 9.58 -2.47
C LEU A 199 24.74 9.44 -3.80
N ILE A 200 23.64 10.16 -3.95
CA ILE A 200 23.00 10.33 -5.25
C ILE A 200 23.91 11.25 -6.05
N SER A 201 24.70 10.65 -6.95
CA SER A 201 25.58 11.42 -7.85
C SER A 201 24.79 11.79 -9.09
N GLY A 202 24.53 13.06 -9.30
CA GLY A 202 23.85 13.57 -10.50
C GLY A 202 23.49 15.04 -10.34
N LYS A 203 23.32 15.74 -11.46
CA LYS A 203 22.69 17.06 -11.43
C LYS A 203 21.23 16.89 -11.01
N SER A 204 20.78 17.64 -10.03
CA SER A 204 19.36 17.75 -9.73
C SER A 204 18.65 18.32 -10.96
N ILE A 205 17.90 17.49 -11.66
CA ILE A 205 17.09 17.91 -12.80
C ILE A 205 15.72 18.26 -12.23
N THR A 206 15.26 19.48 -12.45
CA THR A 206 13.93 19.90 -12.04
C THR A 206 12.89 19.16 -12.88
N PRO A 207 11.98 18.40 -12.26
CA PRO A 207 10.92 17.73 -12.99
C PRO A 207 9.98 18.74 -13.64
N TYR A 208 9.43 18.38 -14.79
CA TYR A 208 8.46 19.18 -15.54
C TYR A 208 7.28 18.32 -15.96
N VAL A 209 6.16 18.95 -16.25
CA VAL A 209 4.93 18.26 -16.65
C VAL A 209 5.13 17.59 -18.02
N ILE A 210 4.78 16.31 -18.09
CA ILE A 210 4.82 15.51 -19.33
C ILE A 210 3.36 15.17 -19.72
N PRO A 211 2.82 15.76 -20.81
CA PRO A 211 1.41 15.57 -21.20
C PRO A 211 1.01 14.10 -21.36
N GLN A 212 1.89 13.26 -21.90
CA GLN A 212 1.63 11.82 -22.05
C GLN A 212 1.47 11.13 -20.70
N ALA A 213 2.28 11.50 -19.70
CA ALA A 213 2.18 10.97 -18.34
C ALA A 213 0.87 11.42 -17.67
N VAL A 214 0.50 12.70 -17.82
CA VAL A 214 -0.78 13.24 -17.31
C VAL A 214 -1.97 12.49 -17.91
N ASN A 215 -1.98 12.31 -19.24
CA ASN A 215 -3.05 11.59 -19.93
C ASN A 215 -3.15 10.13 -19.45
N LYS A 216 -2.02 9.44 -19.31
CA LYS A 216 -2.00 8.04 -18.87
C LYS A 216 -2.44 7.89 -17.41
N PHE A 217 -2.02 8.81 -16.54
CA PHE A 217 -2.48 8.85 -15.14
C PHE A 217 -3.99 9.03 -15.06
N ASN A 218 -4.54 10.01 -15.79
CA ASN A 218 -5.97 10.29 -15.82
C ASN A 218 -6.76 9.13 -16.43
N GLU A 219 -6.27 8.50 -17.51
CA GLU A 219 -6.88 7.31 -18.09
C GLU A 219 -7.06 6.22 -17.04
N ILE A 220 -5.99 5.85 -16.32
CA ILE A 220 -6.03 4.78 -15.32
C ILE A 220 -6.93 5.16 -14.14
N CYS A 221 -6.84 6.39 -13.64
CA CYS A 221 -7.62 6.85 -12.51
C CYS A 221 -9.12 7.03 -12.84
N ASN A 222 -9.46 7.48 -14.06
CA ASN A 222 -10.84 7.72 -14.47
C ASN A 222 -11.60 6.44 -14.84
N VAL A 223 -10.93 5.44 -15.42
CA VAL A 223 -11.55 4.11 -15.68
C VAL A 223 -12.08 3.49 -14.39
N ASN A 224 -11.40 3.73 -13.27
CA ASN A 224 -11.81 3.21 -11.97
C ASN A 224 -12.69 4.18 -11.16
N SER A 225 -12.84 5.46 -11.56
CA SER A 225 -13.79 6.38 -10.89
C SER A 225 -15.25 5.96 -11.08
N SER A 226 -15.54 5.10 -12.08
CA SER A 226 -16.84 4.40 -12.18
C SER A 226 -17.00 3.28 -11.14
N PHE A 227 -15.92 2.87 -10.42
CA PHE A 227 -15.92 1.86 -9.35
C PHE A 227 -15.86 2.47 -7.94
N VAL A 228 -15.55 3.76 -7.80
CA VAL A 228 -15.56 4.43 -6.50
C VAL A 228 -16.96 4.97 -6.23
N SER A 229 -17.56 4.38 -5.21
CA SER A 229 -18.79 4.82 -4.54
C SER A 229 -20.04 4.95 -5.39
N ARG A 230 -20.71 3.85 -5.66
CA ARG A 230 -22.16 3.89 -5.54
C ARG A 230 -22.44 4.22 -4.07
N ARG A 231 -23.05 5.39 -3.82
CA ARG A 231 -23.71 5.65 -2.55
C ARG A 231 -24.58 4.44 -2.27
N VAL A 232 -24.19 3.63 -1.30
CA VAL A 232 -25.05 2.58 -0.82
C VAL A 232 -26.17 3.28 -0.08
N ILE A 233 -27.32 3.41 -0.75
CA ILE A 233 -28.55 3.77 -0.06
C ILE A 233 -28.80 2.58 0.87
N CYS A 234 -28.62 2.78 2.18
CA CYS A 234 -29.00 1.80 3.19
C CYS A 234 -30.49 1.54 3.06
N ASN A 235 -30.84 0.50 2.33
CA ASN A 235 -32.21 0.01 2.29
C ASN A 235 -32.36 -0.84 3.54
N LYS A 236 -33.17 -0.41 4.51
CA LYS A 236 -33.43 -1.11 5.79
C LYS A 236 -33.94 -2.56 5.63
N ASN A 237 -34.15 -3.02 4.40
CA ASN A 237 -34.59 -4.36 4.01
C ASN A 237 -33.53 -5.10 3.15
N PHE A 238 -32.23 -4.83 3.35
CA PHE A 238 -31.21 -5.57 2.61
C PHE A 238 -31.13 -7.01 3.16
N GLU A 239 -31.55 -7.95 2.34
CA GLU A 239 -31.47 -9.37 2.67
C GLU A 239 -30.02 -9.85 2.45
N MET A 240 -29.48 -10.54 3.46
CA MET A 240 -28.11 -11.08 3.43
C MET A 240 -27.94 -12.02 2.24
N SER A 241 -26.91 -11.75 1.41
CA SER A 241 -26.58 -12.59 0.25
C SER A 241 -26.02 -13.95 0.67
N ASP A 242 -26.18 -14.96 -0.19
CA ASP A 242 -25.76 -16.33 0.13
C ASP A 242 -24.24 -16.46 0.28
N CYS A 243 -23.43 -15.65 -0.45
CA CYS A 243 -21.98 -15.59 -0.24
C CYS A 243 -21.61 -15.08 1.16
N ILE A 244 -22.34 -14.12 1.73
CA ILE A 244 -22.11 -13.65 3.11
C ILE A 244 -22.55 -14.71 4.12
N LYS A 245 -23.67 -15.41 3.88
CA LYS A 245 -24.07 -16.53 4.72
C LYS A 245 -23.00 -17.64 4.73
N GLN A 246 -22.44 -17.95 3.56
CA GLN A 246 -21.33 -18.90 3.43
C GLN A 246 -20.08 -18.43 4.19
N MET A 247 -19.70 -17.15 4.08
CA MET A 247 -18.57 -16.58 4.83
C MET A 247 -18.76 -16.72 6.34
N LEU A 248 -19.98 -16.49 6.85
CA LEU A 248 -20.31 -16.61 8.28
C LEU A 248 -20.29 -18.05 8.80
N THR A 249 -20.33 -19.04 7.93
CA THR A 249 -20.38 -20.48 8.29
C THR A 249 -19.14 -21.24 7.82
N SER A 250 -18.05 -20.54 7.47
CA SER A 250 -16.79 -21.15 7.02
C SER A 250 -15.57 -20.49 7.64
N GLU A 251 -14.47 -21.21 7.66
CA GLU A 251 -13.16 -20.69 8.04
C GLU A 251 -12.67 -19.67 7.01
N ALA A 252 -12.04 -18.59 7.48
CA ALA A 252 -11.39 -17.63 6.60
C ALA A 252 -10.09 -18.23 6.02
N PRO A 253 -9.84 -18.07 4.70
CA PRO A 253 -8.57 -18.50 4.12
C PRO A 253 -7.36 -17.90 4.85
N GLU A 254 -6.25 -18.65 4.91
CA GLU A 254 -5.03 -18.22 5.58
C GLU A 254 -4.57 -16.85 5.07
N GLY A 255 -4.20 -15.97 6.00
CA GLY A 255 -3.78 -14.60 5.68
C GLY A 255 -4.93 -13.61 5.37
N THR A 256 -6.19 -14.06 5.26
CA THR A 256 -7.32 -13.18 4.90
C THR A 256 -8.28 -12.85 6.04
N ARG A 257 -8.08 -13.39 7.24
CA ARG A 257 -9.03 -13.29 8.38
C ARG A 257 -9.49 -11.87 8.69
N ASN A 258 -8.58 -10.91 8.75
CA ASN A 258 -8.94 -9.51 8.97
C ASN A 258 -9.79 -8.95 7.83
N ASN A 259 -9.44 -9.28 6.57
CA ASN A 259 -10.19 -8.85 5.40
C ASN A 259 -11.58 -9.51 5.34
N THR A 260 -11.67 -10.79 5.71
CA THR A 260 -12.95 -11.50 5.83
C THR A 260 -13.81 -10.86 6.92
N CYS A 261 -13.22 -10.57 8.08
CA CYS A 261 -13.90 -9.94 9.21
C CYS A 261 -14.49 -8.56 8.85
N ILE A 262 -13.73 -7.68 8.12
CA ILE A 262 -14.23 -6.34 7.75
C ILE A 262 -15.33 -6.42 6.68
N VAL A 263 -15.25 -7.35 5.74
CA VAL A 263 -16.32 -7.59 4.74
C VAL A 263 -17.59 -8.07 5.41
N LEU A 264 -17.49 -8.99 6.38
CA LEU A 264 -18.60 -9.46 7.18
C LEU A 264 -19.23 -8.32 8.01
N ALA A 265 -18.40 -7.53 8.72
CA ALA A 265 -18.87 -6.37 9.50
C ALA A 265 -19.63 -5.38 8.62
N SER A 266 -19.06 -4.99 7.47
CA SER A 266 -19.68 -4.07 6.51
C SER A 266 -21.01 -4.62 5.96
N SER A 267 -21.07 -5.92 5.68
CA SER A 267 -22.29 -6.57 5.16
C SER A 267 -23.40 -6.62 6.22
N LEU A 268 -23.05 -6.89 7.47
CA LEU A 268 -24.00 -6.90 8.60
C LEU A 268 -24.53 -5.48 8.88
N LEU A 269 -23.70 -4.43 8.77
CA LEU A 269 -24.14 -3.02 8.83
C LEU A 269 -25.17 -2.70 7.75
N GLN A 270 -24.93 -3.15 6.51
CA GLN A 270 -25.87 -2.98 5.40
C GLN A 270 -27.19 -3.71 5.64
N CYS A 271 -27.19 -4.79 6.43
CA CYS A 271 -28.39 -5.49 6.88
C CYS A 271 -29.07 -4.84 8.10
N GLY A 272 -28.59 -3.67 8.55
CA GLY A 272 -29.18 -2.90 9.64
C GLY A 272 -28.87 -3.42 11.04
N ARG A 273 -27.80 -4.25 11.20
CA ARG A 273 -27.35 -4.72 12.50
C ARG A 273 -26.63 -3.62 13.28
N THR A 274 -26.76 -3.62 14.60
CA THR A 274 -26.04 -2.70 15.49
C THR A 274 -24.58 -3.10 15.65
N GLU A 275 -23.74 -2.17 16.11
CA GLU A 275 -22.31 -2.44 16.37
C GLU A 275 -22.13 -3.60 17.36
N GLU A 276 -22.95 -3.66 18.41
CA GLU A 276 -22.92 -4.71 19.43
C GLU A 276 -23.29 -6.07 18.86
N GLU A 277 -24.35 -6.15 18.05
CA GLU A 277 -24.77 -7.39 17.38
C GLU A 277 -23.70 -7.90 16.42
N ILE A 278 -23.06 -6.99 15.67
CA ILE A 278 -21.98 -7.32 14.75
C ILE A 278 -20.76 -7.84 15.49
N LEU A 279 -20.36 -7.14 16.56
CA LEU A 279 -19.24 -7.57 17.38
C LEU A 279 -19.45 -8.98 17.94
N GLN A 280 -20.63 -9.26 18.48
CA GLN A 280 -20.94 -10.58 19.01
C GLN A 280 -20.95 -11.65 17.91
N THR A 281 -21.60 -11.37 16.77
CA THR A 281 -21.64 -12.31 15.63
C THR A 281 -20.24 -12.68 15.14
N LEU A 282 -19.33 -11.69 15.05
CA LEU A 282 -17.96 -11.92 14.56
C LEU A 282 -17.07 -12.60 15.60
N LEU A 283 -17.29 -12.37 16.89
CA LEU A 283 -16.64 -13.14 17.95
C LEU A 283 -17.03 -14.62 17.89
N ASP A 284 -18.32 -14.90 17.74
CA ASP A 284 -18.85 -16.26 17.63
C ASP A 284 -18.35 -16.95 16.36
N TRP A 285 -18.38 -16.26 15.20
CA TRP A 285 -17.79 -16.74 13.95
C TRP A 285 -16.31 -17.08 14.11
N ASN A 286 -15.54 -16.17 14.71
CA ASN A 286 -14.09 -16.36 14.90
C ASN A 286 -13.77 -17.57 15.80
N ILE A 287 -14.58 -17.78 16.85
CA ILE A 287 -14.40 -18.91 17.77
C ILE A 287 -14.81 -20.23 17.12
N THR A 288 -15.90 -20.23 16.36
CA THR A 288 -16.52 -21.44 15.82
C THR A 288 -15.79 -21.94 14.58
N TYR A 289 -15.41 -21.05 13.67
CA TYR A 289 -14.97 -21.47 12.34
C TYR A 289 -13.47 -21.27 12.07
N ASN A 290 -12.77 -20.36 12.76
CA ASN A 290 -11.36 -20.14 12.48
C ASN A 290 -10.45 -21.02 13.36
N THR A 291 -9.52 -21.74 12.75
CA THR A 291 -8.48 -22.50 13.46
C THR A 291 -7.52 -21.57 14.18
N VAL A 292 -6.98 -20.58 13.48
CA VAL A 292 -6.16 -19.49 14.06
C VAL A 292 -7.04 -18.28 14.29
N LYS A 293 -7.26 -17.92 15.56
CA LYS A 293 -8.24 -16.92 15.97
C LYS A 293 -7.66 -15.51 15.98
N LEU A 294 -8.49 -14.53 15.57
CA LEU A 294 -8.23 -13.12 15.84
C LEU A 294 -8.48 -12.84 17.32
N SER A 295 -7.72 -11.92 17.90
CA SER A 295 -7.98 -11.45 19.24
C SER A 295 -9.28 -10.60 19.30
N LYS A 296 -9.93 -10.55 20.45
CA LYS A 296 -11.09 -9.66 20.67
C LYS A 296 -10.78 -8.21 20.30
N ARG A 297 -9.55 -7.74 20.59
CA ARG A 297 -9.10 -6.38 20.28
C ARG A 297 -9.06 -6.12 18.77
N GLU A 298 -8.58 -7.09 17.98
CA GLU A 298 -8.54 -6.99 16.51
C GLU A 298 -9.94 -6.93 15.94
N ILE A 299 -10.84 -7.83 16.36
CA ILE A 299 -12.22 -7.83 15.88
C ILE A 299 -12.94 -6.52 16.25
N THR A 300 -12.75 -6.02 17.47
CA THR A 300 -13.33 -4.73 17.89
C THR A 300 -12.82 -3.58 17.02
N ALA A 301 -11.53 -3.55 16.71
CA ALA A 301 -10.94 -2.52 15.84
C ALA A 301 -11.52 -2.59 14.41
N VAL A 302 -11.69 -3.81 13.87
CA VAL A 302 -12.28 -4.03 12.54
C VAL A 302 -13.74 -3.56 12.51
N VAL A 303 -14.55 -3.89 13.52
CA VAL A 303 -15.96 -3.46 13.60
C VAL A 303 -16.05 -1.94 13.65
N LYS A 304 -15.28 -1.27 14.49
CA LYS A 304 -15.23 0.21 14.56
C LYS A 304 -14.82 0.84 13.23
N SER A 305 -13.84 0.25 12.54
CA SER A 305 -13.44 0.71 11.20
C SER A 305 -14.58 0.56 10.19
N ALA A 306 -15.30 -0.57 10.18
CA ALA A 306 -16.43 -0.79 9.30
C ALA A 306 -17.58 0.19 9.58
N VAL A 307 -17.87 0.52 10.84
CA VAL A 307 -18.86 1.54 11.23
C VAL A 307 -18.47 2.92 10.70
N LYS A 308 -17.23 3.36 10.93
CA LYS A 308 -16.71 4.66 10.44
C LYS A 308 -16.81 4.77 8.92
N GLU A 309 -16.47 3.70 8.19
CA GLU A 309 -16.58 3.66 6.73
C GLU A 309 -18.04 3.70 6.27
N HIS A 310 -18.91 2.96 6.94
CA HIS A 310 -20.35 2.94 6.63
C HIS A 310 -20.99 4.34 6.84
N GLU A 311 -20.67 5.04 7.91
CA GLU A 311 -21.09 6.42 8.19
C GLU A 311 -20.59 7.39 7.10
N SER A 312 -19.40 7.15 6.54
CA SER A 312 -18.86 7.92 5.40
C SER A 312 -19.46 7.51 4.04
N GLY A 313 -20.47 6.63 4.01
CA GLY A 313 -21.13 6.16 2.80
C GLY A 313 -20.33 5.10 2.02
N LYS A 314 -19.30 4.50 2.61
CA LYS A 314 -18.49 3.44 2.01
C LYS A 314 -18.96 2.07 2.51
N ALA A 315 -18.88 1.06 1.64
CA ALA A 315 -19.18 -0.33 2.01
C ALA A 315 -18.33 -1.31 1.20
N TYR A 316 -17.99 -2.44 1.82
CA TYR A 316 -17.40 -3.58 1.12
C TYR A 316 -18.49 -4.36 0.41
N GLY A 317 -18.25 -4.72 -0.85
CA GLY A 317 -19.26 -5.36 -1.70
C GLY A 317 -18.73 -6.55 -2.47
N CYS A 318 -19.39 -6.88 -3.58
CA CYS A 318 -19.10 -8.05 -4.41
C CYS A 318 -17.65 -8.17 -4.88
N SER A 319 -16.95 -7.06 -5.11
CA SER A 319 -15.53 -7.07 -5.47
C SER A 319 -14.71 -7.72 -4.35
N SER A 320 -14.85 -7.22 -3.12
CA SER A 320 -14.10 -7.75 -1.97
C SER A 320 -14.44 -9.20 -1.67
N ILE A 321 -15.71 -9.59 -1.84
CA ILE A 321 -16.16 -10.99 -1.67
C ILE A 321 -15.52 -11.90 -2.72
N LYS A 322 -15.39 -11.41 -3.97
CA LYS A 322 -14.74 -12.12 -5.07
C LYS A 322 -13.25 -12.30 -4.81
N ASP A 323 -12.60 -11.24 -4.35
CA ASP A 323 -11.16 -11.24 -4.02
C ASP A 323 -10.83 -12.23 -2.89
N LEU A 324 -11.79 -12.45 -1.98
CA LEU A 324 -11.69 -13.43 -0.89
C LEU A 324 -12.10 -14.86 -1.30
N GLY A 325 -12.52 -15.08 -2.56
CA GLY A 325 -12.89 -16.40 -3.08
C GLY A 325 -14.28 -16.90 -2.71
N TYR A 326 -15.15 -16.08 -2.12
CA TYR A 326 -16.51 -16.48 -1.70
C TYR A 326 -17.62 -16.15 -2.71
N CYS A 327 -17.29 -15.57 -3.87
CA CYS A 327 -18.31 -15.21 -4.85
C CYS A 327 -18.87 -16.46 -5.53
N ILE A 328 -20.18 -16.70 -5.39
CA ILE A 328 -20.88 -17.84 -6.00
C ILE A 328 -21.26 -17.63 -7.49
N GLY A 329 -20.80 -16.52 -8.09
CA GLY A 329 -20.99 -16.25 -9.52
C GLY A 329 -22.45 -16.23 -9.95
N ALA A 330 -22.77 -16.91 -11.05
CA ALA A 330 -24.09 -16.91 -11.68
C ALA A 330 -25.21 -17.47 -10.77
N ALA A 331 -24.88 -18.20 -9.70
CA ALA A 331 -25.86 -18.66 -8.71
C ALA A 331 -26.37 -17.54 -7.78
N CYS A 332 -25.71 -16.37 -7.79
CA CYS A 332 -26.10 -15.23 -6.95
C CYS A 332 -27.22 -14.42 -7.60
N LYS A 333 -28.34 -14.18 -6.88
CA LYS A 333 -29.44 -13.33 -7.35
C LYS A 333 -29.04 -11.88 -7.67
N TYR A 334 -27.88 -11.43 -7.19
CA TYR A 334 -27.30 -10.10 -7.43
C TYR A 334 -26.20 -10.10 -8.51
N PHE A 335 -25.91 -11.28 -9.09
CA PHE A 335 -24.89 -11.40 -10.12
C PHE A 335 -25.32 -10.69 -11.40
N LYS A 336 -24.54 -9.70 -11.82
CA LYS A 336 -24.69 -9.07 -13.15
C LYS A 336 -23.60 -9.63 -14.05
N SER A 337 -23.96 -10.44 -15.03
CA SER A 337 -23.08 -10.76 -16.14
C SER A 337 -22.72 -9.44 -16.85
N LYS A 338 -21.42 -9.17 -16.99
CA LYS A 338 -20.94 -8.08 -17.87
C LYS A 338 -21.02 -8.53 -19.30
#